data_b3a10a6dbd4d36168e7caf843ed746d8
#
_entry.id   b3a10a6dbd4d36168e7caf843ed746d8
#
_cell.length_a   1.000
_cell.length_b   1.000
_cell.length_c   1.000
_cell.angle_alpha   90.00
_cell.angle_beta   90.00
_cell.angle_gamma   90.00
#
_symmetry.space_group_name_H-M   'P 1'
#
loop_
_entity.id
_entity.type
_entity.pdbx_description
1 polymer ?
#
loop_
_entity_poly.entity_id
_entity_poly.type
_entity_poly.pdbx_seq_one_letter_code
_entity_poly.pdbx_strand_id
1 'polypeptide(L)'
;MDINNLSSTIIGAAIEVHKALGPGLLESAYEECLCHELSLRGVSFERQKPLPVEYKGKKLDCGYRLDIIVENTIILELKSCEKIEPIHKAQLLTYLKLSGLHLGLLLNCNVPVMRDGIIRIVNELKE
;
A
#
# COMPACT_ATOMS: atom_id res chain seq x y z
N MET A 1 12.83 0.99 12.93
CA MET A 1 13.11 0.20 11.69
C MET A 1 13.28 1.18 10.54
N ASP A 2 14.34 1.06 9.76
CA ASP A 2 14.49 1.93 8.61
C ASP A 2 13.50 1.56 7.50
N ILE A 3 13.37 2.44 6.50
CA ILE A 3 12.34 2.29 5.47
C ILE A 3 12.54 1.03 4.62
N ASN A 4 13.79 0.63 4.38
CA ASN A 4 14.09 -0.57 3.60
C ASN A 4 13.74 -1.84 4.39
N ASN A 5 14.06 -1.89 5.67
CA ASN A 5 13.69 -3.00 6.53
C ASN A 5 12.17 -3.10 6.69
N LEU A 6 11.50 -1.96 6.86
CA LEU A 6 10.05 -1.92 6.93
C LEU A 6 9.41 -2.42 5.64
N SER A 7 9.90 -1.97 4.49
CA SER A 7 9.45 -2.42 3.18
C SER A 7 9.61 -3.94 3.03
N SER A 8 10.76 -4.48 3.42
CA SER A 8 11.02 -5.94 3.36
C SER A 8 10.04 -6.71 4.25
N THR A 9 9.73 -6.20 5.44
CA THR A 9 8.77 -6.82 6.35
C THR A 9 7.36 -6.84 5.73
N ILE A 10 6.95 -5.73 5.12
CA ILE A 10 5.66 -5.63 4.45
C ILE A 10 5.58 -6.61 3.28
N ILE A 11 6.60 -6.65 2.45
CA ILE A 11 6.64 -7.54 1.29
C ILE A 11 6.60 -9.00 1.75
N GLY A 12 7.35 -9.34 2.79
CA GLY A 12 7.30 -10.67 3.39
C GLY A 12 5.91 -11.04 3.91
N ALA A 13 5.22 -10.10 4.53
CA ALA A 13 3.85 -10.29 5.00
C ALA A 13 2.90 -10.55 3.82
N ALA A 14 3.00 -9.76 2.77
CA ALA A 14 2.17 -9.93 1.57
C ALA A 14 2.41 -11.30 0.91
N ILE A 15 3.66 -11.71 0.79
CA ILE A 15 4.02 -13.01 0.24
C ILE A 15 3.44 -14.14 1.09
N GLU A 16 3.52 -14.04 2.41
CA GLU A 16 2.99 -15.05 3.33
C GLU A 16 1.48 -15.22 3.18
N VAL A 17 0.74 -14.12 3.16
CA VAL A 17 -0.71 -14.15 2.94
C VAL A 17 -1.04 -14.80 1.60
N HIS A 18 -0.32 -14.43 0.56
CA HIS A 18 -0.57 -14.93 -0.79
C HIS A 18 -0.28 -16.43 -0.92
N LYS A 19 0.77 -16.90 -0.26
CA LYS A 19 1.10 -18.33 -0.22
C LYS A 19 0.01 -19.14 0.47
N ALA A 20 -0.55 -18.58 1.55
CA ALA A 20 -1.58 -19.28 2.32
C ALA A 20 -2.92 -19.33 1.59
N LEU A 21 -3.31 -18.25 0.90
CA LEU A 21 -4.68 -18.07 0.41
C LEU A 21 -4.81 -17.99 -1.11
N GLY A 22 -3.70 -17.74 -1.81
CA GLY A 22 -3.68 -17.68 -3.26
C GLY A 22 -4.29 -16.41 -3.85
N PRO A 23 -4.44 -16.36 -5.21
CA PRO A 23 -4.85 -15.15 -5.90
C PRO A 23 -6.36 -14.91 -5.97
N GLY A 24 -7.18 -15.78 -5.42
CA GLY A 24 -8.64 -15.71 -5.56
C GLY A 24 -9.37 -14.83 -4.56
N LEU A 25 -8.66 -14.06 -3.73
CA LEU A 25 -9.30 -13.24 -2.72
C LEU A 25 -9.81 -11.91 -3.26
N LEU A 26 -10.92 -11.43 -2.68
CA LEU A 26 -11.35 -10.04 -2.85
C LEU A 26 -10.33 -9.10 -2.20
N GLU A 27 -10.22 -7.89 -2.72
CA GLU A 27 -9.32 -6.88 -2.14
C GLU A 27 -9.55 -6.69 -0.64
N SER A 28 -10.81 -6.59 -0.22
CA SER A 28 -11.14 -6.38 1.19
C SER A 28 -10.70 -7.54 2.08
N ALA A 29 -10.85 -8.77 1.59
CA ALA A 29 -10.41 -9.96 2.33
C ALA A 29 -8.89 -10.00 2.42
N TYR A 30 -8.21 -9.67 1.33
CA TYR A 30 -6.75 -9.59 1.31
C TYR A 30 -6.24 -8.53 2.29
N GLU A 31 -6.89 -7.37 2.33
CA GLU A 31 -6.54 -6.31 3.27
C GLU A 31 -6.64 -6.78 4.73
N GLU A 32 -7.73 -7.47 5.08
CA GLU A 32 -7.90 -8.02 6.42
C GLU A 32 -6.77 -8.97 6.80
N CYS A 33 -6.44 -9.89 5.89
CA CYS A 33 -5.40 -10.89 6.14
C CYS A 33 -4.01 -10.26 6.23
N LEU A 34 -3.73 -9.30 5.35
CA LEU A 34 -2.45 -8.58 5.36
C LEU A 34 -2.28 -7.80 6.66
N CYS A 35 -3.32 -7.11 7.11
CA CYS A 35 -3.27 -6.35 8.35
C CYS A 35 -3.07 -7.27 9.55
N HIS A 36 -3.69 -8.44 9.57
CA HIS A 36 -3.46 -9.42 10.62
C HIS A 36 -2.00 -9.90 10.62
N GLU A 37 -1.46 -10.20 9.44
CA GLU A 37 -0.06 -10.63 9.33
C GLU A 37 0.91 -9.52 9.76
N LEU A 38 0.63 -8.27 9.41
CA LEU A 38 1.44 -7.13 9.89
C LEU A 38 1.42 -7.04 11.41
N SER A 39 0.26 -7.23 12.03
CA SER A 39 0.14 -7.25 13.49
C SER A 39 0.97 -8.36 14.11
N LEU A 40 0.95 -9.56 13.51
CA LEU A 40 1.77 -10.69 13.97
C LEU A 40 3.27 -10.38 13.89
N ARG A 41 3.66 -9.52 12.97
CA ARG A 41 5.06 -9.09 12.78
C ARG A 41 5.43 -7.88 13.64
N GLY A 42 4.51 -7.40 14.46
CA GLY A 42 4.77 -6.28 15.37
C GLY A 42 4.82 -4.93 14.69
N VAL A 43 4.20 -4.78 13.53
CA VAL A 43 4.21 -3.56 12.73
C VAL A 43 2.89 -2.83 12.92
N SER A 44 2.92 -1.55 13.26
CA SER A 44 1.71 -0.75 13.42
C SER A 44 1.26 -0.14 12.08
N PHE A 45 -0.04 0.05 11.95
CA PHE A 45 -0.64 0.57 10.72
C PHE A 45 -1.99 1.21 11.01
N GLU A 46 -2.47 1.99 10.05
CA GLU A 46 -3.85 2.47 10.01
C GLU A 46 -4.48 2.02 8.69
N ARG A 47 -5.77 1.73 8.72
CA ARG A 47 -6.54 1.28 7.57
C ARG A 47 -7.51 2.37 7.16
N GLN A 48 -7.76 2.49 5.85
CA GLN A 48 -8.77 3.39 5.28
C GLN A 48 -8.65 4.82 5.85
N LYS A 49 -7.42 5.30 5.88
CA LYS A 49 -7.13 6.62 6.43
C LYS A 49 -7.56 7.71 5.44
N PRO A 50 -8.38 8.68 5.87
CA PRO A 50 -8.76 9.80 5.01
C PRO A 50 -7.55 10.61 4.56
N LEU A 51 -7.53 10.99 3.28
CA LEU A 51 -6.48 11.81 2.70
C LEU A 51 -7.10 13.09 2.13
N PRO A 52 -7.02 14.22 2.86
CA PRO A 52 -7.52 15.48 2.33
C PRO A 52 -6.63 16.03 1.22
N VAL A 53 -7.23 16.74 0.28
CA VAL A 53 -6.50 17.46 -0.76
C VAL A 53 -6.35 18.90 -0.30
N GLU A 54 -5.12 19.39 -0.22
CA GLU A 54 -4.87 20.80 0.04
C GLU A 54 -4.71 21.52 -1.30
N TYR A 55 -5.58 22.51 -1.52
CA TYR A 55 -5.55 23.28 -2.76
C TYR A 55 -5.66 24.77 -2.42
N LYS A 56 -4.65 25.51 -2.81
CA LYS A 56 -4.56 26.96 -2.59
C LYS A 56 -4.85 27.34 -1.11
N GLY A 57 -4.18 26.62 -0.21
CA GLY A 57 -4.27 26.88 1.23
C GLY A 57 -5.49 26.32 1.93
N LYS A 58 -6.39 25.63 1.24
CA LYS A 58 -7.58 25.06 1.82
C LYS A 58 -7.54 23.53 1.76
N LYS A 59 -7.80 22.88 2.90
CA LYS A 59 -7.94 21.42 2.97
C LYS A 59 -9.36 21.03 2.58
N LEU A 60 -9.47 20.17 1.58
CA LEU A 60 -10.75 19.71 1.05
C LEU A 60 -10.87 18.20 1.25
N ASP A 61 -12.00 17.78 1.81
CA ASP A 61 -12.31 16.35 1.89
C ASP A 61 -12.94 15.94 0.55
N CYS A 62 -12.13 15.24 -0.26
CA CYS A 62 -12.57 14.76 -1.57
C CYS A 62 -12.89 13.27 -1.56
N GLY A 63 -12.98 12.66 -0.38
CA GLY A 63 -13.32 11.25 -0.22
C GLY A 63 -12.17 10.28 -0.48
N TYR A 64 -10.95 10.76 -0.67
CA TYR A 64 -9.80 9.87 -0.83
C TYR A 64 -9.44 9.19 0.47
N ARG A 65 -9.05 7.93 0.38
CA ARG A 65 -8.60 7.15 1.51
C ARG A 65 -7.39 6.32 1.11
N LEU A 66 -6.44 6.21 2.02
CA LEU A 66 -5.32 5.30 1.88
C LEU A 66 -5.77 3.93 2.38
N ASP A 67 -5.56 2.88 1.59
CA ASP A 67 -5.96 1.52 2.02
C ASP A 67 -5.28 1.16 3.33
N ILE A 68 -3.95 1.22 3.36
CA ILE A 68 -3.16 0.97 4.55
C ILE A 68 -1.99 1.94 4.56
N ILE A 69 -1.71 2.54 5.71
CA ILE A 69 -0.47 3.28 5.93
C ILE A 69 0.29 2.62 7.07
N VAL A 70 1.53 2.22 6.82
CA VAL A 70 2.34 1.44 7.75
C VAL A 70 3.36 2.35 8.42
N GLU A 71 3.37 2.35 9.76
CA GLU A 71 4.29 3.14 10.60
C GLU A 71 4.34 4.62 10.18
N ASN A 72 3.24 5.13 9.65
CA ASN A 72 3.16 6.48 9.11
C ASN A 72 4.27 6.80 8.09
N THR A 73 4.75 5.78 7.39
CA THR A 73 5.94 5.87 6.52
C THR A 73 5.69 5.35 5.12
N ILE A 74 4.99 4.22 4.98
CA ILE A 74 4.78 3.56 3.69
C ILE A 74 3.28 3.42 3.42
N ILE A 75 2.85 3.83 2.23
CA ILE A 75 1.46 3.66 1.80
C ILE A 75 1.35 2.36 1.02
N LEU A 76 0.37 1.54 1.36
CA LEU A 76 0.02 0.33 0.62
C LEU A 76 -1.31 0.55 -0.06
N GLU A 77 -1.37 0.28 -1.38
CA GLU A 77 -2.60 0.27 -2.14
C GLU A 77 -2.82 -1.12 -2.70
N LEU A 78 -3.96 -1.71 -2.37
CA LEU A 78 -4.30 -3.08 -2.77
C LEU A 78 -5.14 -3.06 -4.03
N LYS A 79 -4.82 -3.95 -4.95
CA LYS A 79 -5.55 -4.12 -6.20
C LYS A 79 -5.80 -5.62 -6.43
N SER A 80 -6.89 -5.90 -7.14
CA SER A 80 -7.20 -7.24 -7.65
C SER A 80 -7.67 -7.08 -9.09
N CYS A 81 -6.71 -6.95 -10.00
CA CYS A 81 -6.99 -6.68 -11.41
C CYS A 81 -6.02 -7.47 -12.29
N GLU A 82 -6.41 -7.66 -13.56
CA GLU A 82 -5.57 -8.41 -14.50
C GLU A 82 -4.23 -7.72 -14.74
N LYS A 83 -4.23 -6.39 -14.73
CA LYS A 83 -3.04 -5.61 -15.05
C LYS A 83 -3.07 -4.28 -14.30
N ILE A 84 -1.94 -3.91 -13.71
CA ILE A 84 -1.78 -2.58 -13.14
C ILE A 84 -1.60 -1.58 -14.28
N GLU A 85 -2.51 -0.60 -14.36
CA GLU A 85 -2.50 0.43 -15.37
C GLU A 85 -1.66 1.64 -14.93
N PRO A 86 -1.18 2.47 -15.87
CA PRO A 86 -0.43 3.68 -15.52
C PRO A 86 -1.16 4.61 -14.56
N ILE A 87 -2.49 4.68 -14.65
CA ILE A 87 -3.30 5.52 -13.76
C ILE A 87 -3.20 5.07 -12.30
N HIS A 88 -3.06 3.77 -12.05
CA HIS A 88 -2.89 3.24 -10.69
C HIS A 88 -1.59 3.74 -10.07
N LYS A 89 -0.52 3.75 -10.86
CA LYS A 89 0.80 4.24 -10.41
C LYS A 89 0.77 5.74 -10.17
N ALA A 90 0.14 6.49 -11.07
CA ALA A 90 -0.01 7.95 -10.95
C ALA A 90 -0.82 8.31 -9.70
N GLN A 91 -1.86 7.55 -9.40
CA GLN A 91 -2.69 7.77 -8.22
C GLN A 91 -1.88 7.59 -6.93
N LEU A 92 -1.12 6.52 -6.83
CA LEU A 92 -0.29 6.30 -5.64
C LEU A 92 0.78 7.38 -5.50
N LEU A 93 1.40 7.80 -6.59
CA LEU A 93 2.36 8.90 -6.56
C LEU A 93 1.71 10.19 -6.06
N THR A 94 0.48 10.48 -6.48
CA THR A 94 -0.29 11.63 -6.01
C THR A 94 -0.53 11.53 -4.51
N TYR A 95 -0.91 10.35 -4.01
CA TYR A 95 -1.12 10.14 -2.58
C TYR A 95 0.16 10.38 -1.77
N LEU A 96 1.31 9.95 -2.30
CA LEU A 96 2.59 10.21 -1.66
C LEU A 96 2.88 11.71 -1.58
N LYS A 97 2.64 12.43 -2.67
CA LYS A 97 2.84 13.89 -2.69
C LYS A 97 1.92 14.61 -1.71
N LEU A 98 0.65 14.23 -1.66
CA LEU A 98 -0.32 14.84 -0.76
C LEU A 98 -0.02 14.55 0.72
N SER A 99 0.51 13.39 1.02
CA SER A 99 0.82 12.98 2.41
C SER A 99 2.23 13.39 2.85
N GLY A 100 3.09 13.80 1.91
CA GLY A 100 4.49 14.08 2.22
C GLY A 100 5.34 12.85 2.46
N LEU A 101 4.86 11.68 2.05
CA LEU A 101 5.59 10.43 2.21
C LEU A 101 6.38 10.10 0.94
N HIS A 102 7.33 9.17 1.05
CA HIS A 102 8.32 8.92 0.01
C HIS A 102 8.23 7.55 -0.64
N LEU A 103 7.52 6.60 -0.03
CA LEU A 103 7.45 5.24 -0.55
C LEU A 103 6.03 4.69 -0.48
N GLY A 104 5.58 4.13 -1.58
CA GLY A 104 4.33 3.40 -1.66
C GLY A 104 4.53 2.07 -2.37
N LEU A 105 3.70 1.10 -2.04
CA LEU A 105 3.67 -0.20 -2.68
C LEU A 105 2.28 -0.46 -3.23
N LEU A 106 2.19 -0.73 -4.53
CA LEU A 106 1.00 -1.31 -5.14
C LEU A 106 1.11 -2.82 -4.98
N LEU A 107 0.11 -3.42 -4.40
CA LEU A 107 0.05 -4.86 -4.18
C LEU A 107 -1.13 -5.43 -4.96
N ASN A 108 -0.86 -6.02 -6.12
CA ASN A 108 -1.89 -6.67 -6.92
C ASN A 108 -1.97 -8.14 -6.53
N CYS A 109 -3.04 -8.53 -5.85
CA CYS A 109 -3.21 -9.89 -5.38
C CYS A 109 -3.75 -10.84 -6.46
N ASN A 110 -4.09 -10.35 -7.63
CA ASN A 110 -4.58 -11.17 -8.75
C ASN A 110 -3.43 -11.65 -9.63
N VAL A 111 -2.42 -12.25 -9.03
CA VAL A 111 -1.25 -12.82 -9.71
C VAL A 111 -0.93 -14.19 -9.13
N PRO A 112 -0.36 -15.11 -9.92
CA PRO A 112 0.02 -16.43 -9.40
C PRO A 112 1.07 -16.35 -8.29
N VAL A 113 2.06 -15.46 -8.44
CA VAL A 113 3.14 -15.28 -7.48
C VAL A 113 3.14 -13.83 -7.02
N MET A 114 2.99 -13.59 -5.71
CA MET A 114 2.83 -12.22 -5.17
C MET A 114 3.96 -11.29 -5.56
N ARG A 115 5.20 -11.78 -5.63
CA ARG A 115 6.33 -10.95 -6.02
C ARG A 115 6.11 -10.24 -7.36
N ASP A 116 5.40 -10.88 -8.30
CA ASP A 116 5.11 -10.30 -9.60
C ASP A 116 4.00 -9.24 -9.54
N GLY A 117 3.28 -9.16 -8.44
CA GLY A 117 2.22 -8.17 -8.23
C GLY A 117 2.65 -6.97 -7.40
N ILE A 118 3.92 -6.88 -7.01
CA ILE A 118 4.41 -5.80 -6.17
C ILE A 118 5.09 -4.74 -7.03
N ILE A 119 4.60 -3.50 -6.95
CA ILE A 119 5.20 -2.37 -7.65
C ILE A 119 5.57 -1.29 -6.63
N ARG A 120 6.82 -0.89 -6.66
CA ARG A 120 7.37 0.13 -5.77
C ARG A 120 7.26 1.50 -6.44
N ILE A 121 6.62 2.45 -5.77
CA ILE A 121 6.48 3.83 -6.23
C ILE A 121 7.21 4.73 -5.24
N VAL A 122 8.05 5.62 -5.75
CA VAL A 122 8.84 6.51 -4.91
C VAL A 122 8.51 7.97 -5.22
N ASN A 123 8.62 8.81 -4.19
CA ASN A 123 8.45 10.24 -4.27
C ASN A 123 9.63 10.88 -3.53
N GLU A 124 10.65 11.29 -4.30
CA GLU A 124 11.86 11.92 -3.76
C GLU A 124 12.51 11.11 -2.64
N LEU A 125 12.53 9.78 -2.79
CA LEU A 125 13.18 8.90 -1.81
C LEU A 125 14.69 8.99 -1.97
N LYS A 126 15.36 9.35 -0.89
CA LYS A 126 16.83 9.34 -0.82
C LYS A 126 17.28 8.03 -0.16
N GLU A 127 18.13 7.32 -0.84
CA GLU A 127 18.68 6.04 -0.37
C GLU A 127 20.13 6.20 0.05
#